data_51c64a219102e0dd5c9a75cba757af33
#
_entry.id   51c64a219102e0dd5c9a75cba757af33
#
_cell.length_a   1.000
_cell.length_b   1.000
_cell.length_c   1.000
_cell.angle_alpha   90.00
_cell.angle_beta   90.00
_cell.angle_gamma   90.00
#
_symmetry.space_group_name_H-M   'P 1'
#
loop_
_entity.id
_entity.type
_entity.pdbx_description
1 polymer ?
#
loop_
_entity_poly.entity_id
_entity_poly.type
_entity_poly.pdbx_seq_one_letter_code
_entity_poly.pdbx_strand_id
1 'polypeptide(L)'
;MTVHATRATLPLLSVQDLNVVFKTGQSQTTEAIRHVSFNVPINSTVALVGESGSGKSVSALSIVRLLPVNAVVSQKSRVLYNEKNLLTMPMTTMRSLRGNEISFVFQDPMSSLNPVFTVGDQIAEVLRVHRAMSVRQARERTLELLDEVGVPDPRARMNAYAHELSGGQQQRVMIAMAIACEPKLLIADEPTTALDVTVQRQVMELLAQLQRTHRMSMLFISHDLSLVGEIADQVVVMRHGEVKEAGTAAQIFKSPQHAYTQALLACRPPLSGRPHRLAVIEDILQNKSAGALQRIEKAVSSKPLMEVSSLQKQYMLRSGLFKRTPLNAVRQADFVVHKGRTLGIVGESGSGKTTLGLMLTRLTTPTAGKILFEGVNILTLTPSQMQAYRQRVQIIFQNPYASLNPRFTVGQILMEPMQIHNIGTGIDDQTRRALSWLDQVGLPKDAFTKYPHEFSGGQRQRIAIARCLTMQPELIVCDESVSALDVSVQATVLNLLLDLQERFDLTYVFISHDLAVVRYMSDDLIVMHQGEIVESGRAEAIYNAPQHAYTRNLLAAVPRGISAQTFD
;
A
#
# COMPACT_ATOMS: atom_id res chain seq x y z
N MET A 1 -42.25 -24.61 26.51
CA MET A 1 -41.18 -24.25 25.58
C MET A 1 -41.33 -22.76 25.25
N THR A 2 -40.66 -21.92 26.00
CA THR A 2 -40.68 -20.45 25.80
C THR A 2 -39.59 -20.11 24.80
N VAL A 3 -40.00 -19.75 23.60
CA VAL A 3 -39.10 -19.21 22.54
C VAL A 3 -38.63 -17.84 23.00
N HIS A 4 -37.38 -17.75 23.47
CA HIS A 4 -36.72 -16.46 23.64
C HIS A 4 -36.52 -15.83 22.25
N ALA A 5 -37.44 -14.98 21.87
CA ALA A 5 -37.21 -14.03 20.77
C ALA A 5 -36.01 -13.18 21.16
N THR A 6 -34.87 -13.42 20.55
CA THR A 6 -33.68 -12.57 20.63
C THR A 6 -34.11 -11.18 20.15
N ARG A 7 -34.26 -10.20 21.05
CA ARG A 7 -34.41 -8.80 20.69
C ARG A 7 -33.22 -8.45 19.79
N ALA A 8 -33.48 -8.22 18.53
CA ALA A 8 -32.47 -7.70 17.61
C ALA A 8 -31.98 -6.37 18.22
N THR A 9 -30.76 -6.35 18.71
CA THR A 9 -30.15 -5.13 19.23
C THR A 9 -30.01 -4.17 18.07
N LEU A 10 -30.57 -2.96 18.20
CA LEU A 10 -30.48 -1.91 17.20
C LEU A 10 -28.99 -1.61 16.90
N PRO A 11 -28.58 -1.48 15.63
CA PRO A 11 -27.22 -1.17 15.29
C PRO A 11 -26.84 0.24 15.78
N LEU A 12 -25.58 0.42 16.15
CA LEU A 12 -25.05 1.75 16.51
C LEU A 12 -25.11 2.72 15.33
N LEU A 13 -24.72 2.21 14.14
CA LEU A 13 -24.79 2.94 12.87
C LEU A 13 -25.57 2.12 11.85
N SER A 14 -26.51 2.74 11.15
CA SER A 14 -27.23 2.13 10.02
C SER A 14 -27.16 3.07 8.81
N VAL A 15 -26.52 2.62 7.76
CA VAL A 15 -26.48 3.29 6.44
C VAL A 15 -27.56 2.67 5.58
N GLN A 16 -28.46 3.49 5.04
CA GLN A 16 -29.63 3.05 4.29
C GLN A 16 -29.74 3.82 2.98
N ASP A 17 -29.76 3.10 1.88
CA ASP A 17 -29.91 3.64 0.51
C ASP A 17 -29.00 4.86 0.24
N LEU A 18 -27.71 4.74 0.62
CA LEU A 18 -26.76 5.81 0.40
C LEU A 18 -26.44 5.93 -1.09
N ASN A 19 -26.69 7.13 -1.62
CA ASN A 19 -26.37 7.47 -3.00
C ASN A 19 -25.58 8.78 -3.04
N VAL A 20 -24.41 8.77 -3.70
CA VAL A 20 -23.52 9.93 -3.81
C VAL A 20 -23.08 10.13 -5.24
N VAL A 21 -23.25 11.37 -5.72
CA VAL A 21 -22.87 11.79 -7.07
C VAL A 21 -21.89 12.94 -6.98
N PHE A 22 -20.80 12.91 -7.75
CA PHE A 22 -19.87 14.01 -7.92
C PHE A 22 -20.19 14.80 -9.19
N LYS A 23 -20.27 16.12 -9.09
CA LYS A 23 -20.40 17.03 -10.23
C LYS A 23 -19.01 17.30 -10.80
N THR A 24 -18.75 16.84 -12.01
CA THR A 24 -17.50 17.04 -12.77
C THR A 24 -17.81 17.97 -13.95
N GLY A 25 -17.50 19.28 -13.80
CA GLY A 25 -17.81 20.28 -14.84
C GLY A 25 -19.28 20.72 -14.88
N GLN A 26 -19.67 21.42 -15.97
CA GLN A 26 -21.02 22.03 -16.08
C GLN A 26 -22.15 21.04 -16.32
N SER A 27 -21.88 19.82 -16.82
CA SER A 27 -22.94 18.86 -17.21
C SER A 27 -22.60 17.38 -16.93
N GLN A 28 -21.40 17.06 -16.44
CA GLN A 28 -21.01 15.69 -16.18
C GLN A 28 -21.15 15.36 -14.69
N THR A 29 -21.77 14.23 -14.41
CA THR A 29 -21.92 13.67 -13.07
C THR A 29 -21.36 12.26 -13.03
N THR A 30 -20.64 11.93 -11.97
CA THR A 30 -20.12 10.60 -11.72
C THR A 30 -20.78 10.04 -10.47
N GLU A 31 -21.52 8.95 -10.60
CA GLU A 31 -22.10 8.24 -9.46
C GLU A 31 -21.02 7.43 -8.76
N ALA A 32 -20.66 7.85 -7.56
CA ALA A 32 -19.63 7.17 -6.75
C ALA A 32 -20.23 6.11 -5.82
N ILE A 33 -21.46 6.31 -5.36
CA ILE A 33 -22.18 5.38 -4.47
C ILE A 33 -23.60 5.20 -5.00
N ARG A 34 -24.04 3.94 -5.06
CA ARG A 34 -25.35 3.51 -5.56
C ARG A 34 -26.02 2.56 -4.58
N HIS A 35 -27.11 2.99 -3.94
CA HIS A 35 -27.96 2.17 -3.07
C HIS A 35 -27.18 1.37 -1.99
N VAL A 36 -26.12 1.95 -1.44
CA VAL A 36 -25.31 1.28 -0.42
C VAL A 36 -26.06 1.25 0.91
N SER A 37 -26.19 0.04 1.47
CA SER A 37 -26.81 -0.19 2.77
C SER A 37 -26.00 -1.20 3.58
N PHE A 38 -25.70 -0.85 4.84
CA PHE A 38 -25.04 -1.74 5.80
C PHE A 38 -25.25 -1.22 7.23
N ASN A 39 -24.99 -2.09 8.20
CA ASN A 39 -25.10 -1.79 9.61
C ASN A 39 -23.78 -2.01 10.34
N VAL A 40 -23.53 -1.21 11.38
CA VAL A 40 -22.43 -1.44 12.34
C VAL A 40 -23.09 -1.71 13.71
N PRO A 41 -23.06 -2.95 14.18
CA PRO A 41 -23.56 -3.30 15.50
C PRO A 41 -22.73 -2.66 16.63
N ILE A 42 -23.29 -2.61 17.84
CA ILE A 42 -22.57 -2.14 19.03
C ILE A 42 -21.42 -3.11 19.35
N ASN A 43 -20.26 -2.57 19.71
CA ASN A 43 -19.06 -3.32 20.11
C ASN A 43 -18.58 -4.34 19.05
N SER A 44 -18.76 -4.05 17.78
CA SER A 44 -18.33 -4.92 16.68
C SER A 44 -17.49 -4.18 15.66
N THR A 45 -16.70 -4.92 14.90
CA THR A 45 -15.92 -4.44 13.77
C THR A 45 -16.59 -4.86 12.46
N VAL A 46 -16.99 -3.87 11.66
CA VAL A 46 -17.49 -4.09 10.30
C VAL A 46 -16.45 -3.60 9.31
N ALA A 47 -16.03 -4.45 8.38
CA ALA A 47 -15.08 -4.08 7.36
C ALA A 47 -15.77 -3.75 6.03
N LEU A 48 -15.38 -2.63 5.40
CA LEU A 48 -15.70 -2.33 4.00
C LEU A 48 -14.49 -2.70 3.14
N VAL A 49 -14.68 -3.61 2.19
CA VAL A 49 -13.62 -4.12 1.31
C VAL A 49 -13.97 -3.96 -0.16
N GLY A 50 -12.97 -3.94 -1.02
CA GLY A 50 -13.14 -3.83 -2.50
C GLY A 50 -11.99 -3.08 -3.14
N GLU A 51 -11.99 -3.00 -4.46
CA GLU A 51 -10.97 -2.30 -5.26
C GLU A 51 -10.96 -0.79 -5.00
N SER A 52 -9.86 -0.11 -5.37
CA SER A 52 -9.81 1.35 -5.37
C SER A 52 -10.92 1.93 -6.25
N GLY A 53 -11.55 3.01 -5.80
CA GLY A 53 -12.70 3.59 -6.49
C GLY A 53 -14.02 2.82 -6.32
N SER A 54 -14.09 1.76 -5.51
CA SER A 54 -15.36 1.07 -5.22
C SER A 54 -16.33 1.85 -4.32
N GLY A 55 -15.89 3.01 -3.78
CA GLY A 55 -16.75 3.89 -2.98
C GLY A 55 -16.57 3.79 -1.46
N LYS A 56 -15.62 2.99 -0.94
CA LYS A 56 -15.40 2.77 0.51
C LYS A 56 -15.20 4.06 1.30
N SER A 57 -14.16 4.82 0.94
CA SER A 57 -13.84 6.10 1.61
C SER A 57 -14.93 7.15 1.42
N VAL A 58 -15.60 7.17 0.24
CA VAL A 58 -16.74 8.06 0.00
C VAL A 58 -17.91 7.70 0.93
N SER A 59 -18.18 6.42 1.16
CA SER A 59 -19.19 5.97 2.12
C SER A 59 -18.85 6.43 3.55
N ALA A 60 -17.58 6.26 3.97
CA ALA A 60 -17.11 6.69 5.30
C ALA A 60 -17.20 8.20 5.50
N LEU A 61 -16.73 8.98 4.52
CA LEU A 61 -16.79 10.45 4.56
C LEU A 61 -18.25 10.98 4.53
N SER A 62 -19.17 10.24 3.89
CA SER A 62 -20.60 10.55 3.90
C SER A 62 -21.19 10.48 5.31
N ILE A 63 -20.80 9.45 6.10
CA ILE A 63 -21.28 9.27 7.48
C ILE A 63 -20.97 10.50 8.33
N VAL A 64 -19.76 11.02 8.21
CA VAL A 64 -19.31 12.19 8.97
C VAL A 64 -19.51 13.52 8.22
N ARG A 65 -20.16 13.51 7.05
CA ARG A 65 -20.43 14.69 6.21
C ARG A 65 -19.17 15.51 5.90
N LEU A 66 -18.07 14.81 5.56
CA LEU A 66 -16.79 15.42 5.16
C LEU A 66 -16.54 15.30 3.64
N LEU A 67 -17.57 15.03 2.87
CA LEU A 67 -17.47 15.03 1.40
C LEU A 67 -17.12 16.43 0.87
N PRO A 68 -16.38 16.54 -0.24
CA PRO A 68 -16.08 17.81 -0.88
C PRO A 68 -17.34 18.47 -1.45
N VAL A 69 -17.25 19.78 -1.69
CA VAL A 69 -18.40 20.63 -2.06
C VAL A 69 -19.13 20.20 -3.34
N ASN A 70 -18.40 19.57 -4.27
CA ASN A 70 -18.97 19.05 -5.51
C ASN A 70 -19.69 17.69 -5.38
N ALA A 71 -19.71 17.10 -4.18
CA ALA A 71 -20.44 15.87 -3.89
C ALA A 71 -21.88 16.19 -3.47
N VAL A 72 -22.82 15.45 -4.02
CA VAL A 72 -24.25 15.55 -3.71
C VAL A 72 -24.74 14.21 -3.19
N VAL A 73 -25.24 14.21 -1.95
CA VAL A 73 -25.90 13.06 -1.33
C VAL A 73 -27.40 13.11 -1.62
N SER A 74 -27.99 11.99 -2.01
CA SER A 74 -29.43 11.90 -2.31
C SER A 74 -30.27 12.21 -1.06
N GLN A 75 -31.37 12.91 -1.21
CA GLN A 75 -32.33 13.19 -0.13
C GLN A 75 -33.03 11.93 0.41
N LYS A 76 -33.04 10.83 -0.35
CA LYS A 76 -33.58 9.53 0.07
C LYS A 76 -32.63 8.79 0.99
N SER A 77 -31.33 9.09 0.93
CA SER A 77 -30.30 8.45 1.73
C SER A 77 -30.48 8.75 3.21
N ARG A 78 -30.24 7.75 4.05
CA ARG A 78 -30.26 7.90 5.52
C ARG A 78 -29.00 7.31 6.13
N VAL A 79 -28.44 8.02 7.09
CA VAL A 79 -27.32 7.54 7.92
C VAL A 79 -27.75 7.73 9.37
N LEU A 80 -28.19 6.65 9.98
CA LEU A 80 -28.74 6.67 11.34
C LEU A 80 -27.66 6.30 12.35
N TYR A 81 -27.36 7.18 13.28
CA TYR A 81 -26.50 6.95 14.43
C TYR A 81 -27.36 7.07 15.70
N ASN A 82 -27.45 5.99 16.48
CA ASN A 82 -28.40 5.91 17.59
C ASN A 82 -29.81 6.40 17.14
N GLU A 83 -30.30 5.88 16.02
CA GLU A 83 -31.61 6.21 15.41
C GLU A 83 -31.75 7.65 14.88
N LYS A 84 -30.75 8.53 15.06
CA LYS A 84 -30.77 9.92 14.58
C LYS A 84 -30.08 10.03 13.22
N ASN A 85 -30.77 10.66 12.26
CA ASN A 85 -30.20 10.80 10.91
C ASN A 85 -29.12 11.90 10.87
N LEU A 86 -27.88 11.49 10.69
CA LEU A 86 -26.71 12.37 10.61
C LEU A 86 -26.76 13.32 9.41
N LEU A 87 -27.36 12.90 8.28
CA LEU A 87 -27.40 13.71 7.05
C LEU A 87 -28.26 14.96 7.19
N THR A 88 -29.32 14.91 8.02
CA THR A 88 -30.27 16.02 8.24
C THR A 88 -30.03 16.78 9.52
N MET A 89 -29.10 16.29 10.36
CA MET A 89 -28.79 16.91 11.65
C MET A 89 -28.18 18.32 11.48
N PRO A 90 -28.48 19.29 12.38
CA PRO A 90 -27.81 20.58 12.39
C PRO A 90 -26.28 20.45 12.43
N MET A 91 -25.57 21.34 11.72
CA MET A 91 -24.10 21.25 11.63
C MET A 91 -23.42 21.47 13.00
N THR A 92 -24.02 22.26 13.89
CA THR A 92 -23.54 22.44 15.27
C THR A 92 -23.50 21.10 16.04
N THR A 93 -24.60 20.34 15.97
CA THR A 93 -24.69 18.99 16.58
C THR A 93 -23.74 18.01 15.89
N MET A 94 -23.61 18.07 14.56
CA MET A 94 -22.66 17.22 13.83
C MET A 94 -21.21 17.49 14.26
N ARG A 95 -20.84 18.78 14.49
CA ARG A 95 -19.50 19.15 14.99
C ARG A 95 -19.23 18.62 16.40
N SER A 96 -20.24 18.61 17.29
CA SER A 96 -20.09 18.06 18.64
C SER A 96 -19.96 16.52 18.65
N LEU A 97 -20.47 15.83 17.63
CA LEU A 97 -20.32 14.37 17.48
C LEU A 97 -18.95 13.99 16.93
N ARG A 98 -18.45 14.74 15.93
CA ARG A 98 -17.13 14.49 15.31
C ARG A 98 -16.01 14.67 16.33
N GLY A 99 -15.12 13.69 16.44
CA GLY A 99 -14.00 13.68 17.39
C GLY A 99 -14.39 13.35 18.83
N ASN A 100 -15.68 13.34 19.16
CA ASN A 100 -16.18 13.01 20.50
C ASN A 100 -16.86 11.62 20.53
N GLU A 101 -17.98 11.45 19.81
CA GLU A 101 -18.69 10.16 19.75
C GLU A 101 -18.33 9.34 18.48
N ILE A 102 -18.03 10.03 17.39
CA ILE A 102 -17.62 9.44 16.11
C ILE A 102 -16.26 10.02 15.76
N SER A 103 -15.23 9.18 15.77
CA SER A 103 -13.86 9.56 15.40
C SER A 103 -13.45 8.93 14.09
N PHE A 104 -12.46 9.55 13.43
CA PHE A 104 -11.96 9.15 12.13
C PHE A 104 -10.43 9.05 12.15
N VAL A 105 -9.90 7.93 11.64
CA VAL A 105 -8.48 7.72 11.32
C VAL A 105 -8.38 7.75 9.79
N PHE A 106 -7.68 8.74 9.26
CA PHE A 106 -7.53 8.94 7.81
C PHE A 106 -6.41 8.06 7.23
N GLN A 107 -6.46 7.87 5.92
CA GLN A 107 -5.54 7.00 5.18
C GLN A 107 -4.07 7.43 5.26
N ASP A 108 -3.78 8.73 5.19
CA ASP A 108 -2.43 9.28 5.17
C ASP A 108 -2.15 10.13 6.42
N PRO A 109 -1.27 9.64 7.33
CA PRO A 109 -0.91 10.40 8.52
C PRO A 109 -0.18 11.71 8.20
N MET A 110 0.59 11.76 7.11
CA MET A 110 1.36 12.96 6.76
C MET A 110 0.47 14.13 6.33
N SER A 111 -0.66 13.85 5.69
CA SER A 111 -1.65 14.87 5.33
C SER A 111 -2.63 15.19 6.46
N SER A 112 -2.77 14.29 7.44
CA SER A 112 -3.72 14.41 8.55
C SER A 112 -3.14 15.17 9.75
N LEU A 113 -1.83 15.03 9.99
CA LEU A 113 -1.13 15.75 11.05
C LEU A 113 -0.63 17.11 10.54
N ASN A 114 -0.90 18.15 11.30
CA ASN A 114 -0.43 19.51 10.96
C ASN A 114 1.09 19.61 11.21
N PRO A 115 1.91 19.89 10.17
CA PRO A 115 3.38 19.87 10.31
C PRO A 115 3.96 21.02 11.15
N VAL A 116 3.19 22.06 11.44
CA VAL A 116 3.66 23.24 12.20
C VAL A 116 3.28 23.21 13.69
N PHE A 117 2.51 22.20 14.13
CA PHE A 117 2.21 21.97 15.54
C PHE A 117 2.90 20.71 16.07
N THR A 118 3.23 20.73 17.36
CA THR A 118 3.78 19.52 17.99
C THR A 118 2.71 18.43 18.11
N VAL A 119 3.13 17.20 18.21
CA VAL A 119 2.25 16.06 18.42
C VAL A 119 1.38 16.24 19.66
N GLY A 120 2.00 16.70 20.76
CA GLY A 120 1.29 16.93 22.01
C GLY A 120 0.21 18.01 21.91
N ASP A 121 0.49 19.11 21.19
CA ASP A 121 -0.48 20.19 21.01
C ASP A 121 -1.70 19.71 20.23
N GLN A 122 -1.51 18.90 19.20
CA GLN A 122 -2.60 18.37 18.36
C GLN A 122 -3.52 17.42 19.14
N ILE A 123 -2.97 16.53 19.97
CA ILE A 123 -3.78 15.64 20.82
C ILE A 123 -4.48 16.45 21.91
N ALA A 124 -3.75 17.36 22.58
CA ALA A 124 -4.30 18.21 23.65
C ALA A 124 -5.43 19.13 23.15
N GLU A 125 -5.36 19.60 21.89
CA GLU A 125 -6.42 20.41 21.28
C GLU A 125 -7.75 19.65 21.25
N VAL A 126 -7.76 18.37 20.83
CA VAL A 126 -8.96 17.52 20.81
C VAL A 126 -9.61 17.44 22.20
N LEU A 127 -8.80 17.19 23.24
CA LEU A 127 -9.26 17.11 24.63
C LEU A 127 -9.83 18.44 25.14
N ARG A 128 -9.19 19.55 24.80
CA ARG A 128 -9.65 20.89 25.21
C ARG A 128 -10.96 21.29 24.52
N VAL A 129 -11.09 20.98 23.23
CA VAL A 129 -12.27 21.32 22.43
C VAL A 129 -13.50 20.50 22.85
N HIS A 130 -13.31 19.19 23.05
CA HIS A 130 -14.44 18.28 23.25
C HIS A 130 -14.71 17.90 24.71
N ARG A 131 -13.69 17.95 25.57
CA ARG A 131 -13.80 17.58 27.00
C ARG A 131 -13.64 18.78 27.94
N ALA A 132 -13.46 19.99 27.41
CA ALA A 132 -13.25 21.21 28.16
C ALA A 132 -12.12 21.10 29.22
N MET A 133 -11.09 20.28 28.97
CA MET A 133 -9.95 20.10 29.88
C MET A 133 -9.10 21.37 29.94
N SER A 134 -8.54 21.67 31.11
CA SER A 134 -7.50 22.68 31.26
C SER A 134 -6.24 22.27 30.51
N VAL A 135 -5.37 23.22 30.18
CA VAL A 135 -4.08 22.94 29.47
C VAL A 135 -3.26 21.86 30.19
N ARG A 136 -3.20 21.93 31.51
CA ARG A 136 -2.46 20.95 32.33
C ARG A 136 -3.07 19.55 32.24
N GLN A 137 -4.37 19.43 32.44
CA GLN A 137 -5.08 18.14 32.34
C GLN A 137 -4.98 17.52 30.96
N ALA A 138 -5.16 18.33 29.90
CA ALA A 138 -5.01 17.86 28.52
C ALA A 138 -3.59 17.36 28.24
N ARG A 139 -2.56 18.03 28.78
CA ARG A 139 -1.17 17.61 28.61
C ARG A 139 -0.85 16.29 29.36
N GLU A 140 -1.36 16.13 30.58
CA GLU A 140 -1.24 14.90 31.36
C GLU A 140 -1.93 13.72 30.63
N ARG A 141 -3.18 13.92 30.18
CA ARG A 141 -3.94 12.90 29.40
C ARG A 141 -3.29 12.57 28.05
N THR A 142 -2.68 13.56 27.40
CA THR A 142 -1.93 13.33 26.14
C THR A 142 -0.75 12.38 26.35
N LEU A 143 -0.03 12.49 27.46
CA LEU A 143 1.06 11.54 27.78
C LEU A 143 0.54 10.12 27.97
N GLU A 144 -0.58 9.96 28.68
CA GLU A 144 -1.23 8.66 28.88
C GLU A 144 -1.67 8.05 27.54
N LEU A 145 -2.27 8.86 26.65
CA LEU A 145 -2.71 8.41 25.32
C LEU A 145 -1.53 7.97 24.44
N LEU A 146 -0.41 8.72 24.46
CA LEU A 146 0.79 8.33 23.71
C LEU A 146 1.40 7.02 24.24
N ASP A 147 1.34 6.79 25.53
CA ASP A 147 1.77 5.55 26.16
C ASP A 147 0.82 4.39 25.81
N GLU A 148 -0.50 4.64 25.88
CA GLU A 148 -1.55 3.67 25.55
C GLU A 148 -1.44 3.15 24.09
N VAL A 149 -1.10 4.03 23.14
CA VAL A 149 -0.86 3.62 21.74
C VAL A 149 0.57 3.10 21.51
N GLY A 150 1.40 3.04 22.53
CA GLY A 150 2.75 2.50 22.48
C GLY A 150 3.74 3.35 21.67
N VAL A 151 3.67 4.69 21.74
CA VAL A 151 4.68 5.58 21.19
C VAL A 151 5.92 5.54 22.08
N PRO A 152 7.11 5.20 21.56
CA PRO A 152 8.35 5.17 22.38
C PRO A 152 8.70 6.55 22.90
N ASP A 153 9.10 6.65 24.17
CA ASP A 153 9.46 7.90 24.85
C ASP A 153 8.38 9.00 24.71
N PRO A 154 7.16 8.79 25.27
CA PRO A 154 6.03 9.71 25.09
C PRO A 154 6.35 11.16 25.48
N ARG A 155 7.20 11.36 26.52
CA ARG A 155 7.58 12.70 27.01
C ARG A 155 8.40 13.48 26.00
N ALA A 156 9.37 12.84 25.35
CA ALA A 156 10.15 13.47 24.30
C ALA A 156 9.31 13.69 23.04
N ARG A 157 8.52 12.67 22.65
CA ARG A 157 7.70 12.72 21.42
C ARG A 157 6.53 13.70 21.49
N MET A 158 6.02 14.01 22.68
CA MET A 158 5.01 15.04 22.85
C MET A 158 5.43 16.39 22.28
N ASN A 159 6.71 16.75 22.35
CA ASN A 159 7.24 18.02 21.86
C ASN A 159 7.81 17.90 20.42
N ALA A 160 7.76 16.72 19.80
CA ALA A 160 8.21 16.50 18.44
C ALA A 160 7.14 16.94 17.41
N TYR A 161 7.60 17.29 16.24
CA TYR A 161 6.74 17.54 15.07
C TYR A 161 6.50 16.25 14.30
N ALA A 162 5.43 16.22 13.50
CA ALA A 162 5.06 15.03 12.73
C ALA A 162 6.21 14.50 11.84
N HIS A 163 6.94 15.39 11.19
CA HIS A 163 8.06 15.04 10.30
C HIS A 163 9.30 14.45 11.01
N GLU A 164 9.36 14.53 12.34
CA GLU A 164 10.43 13.94 13.15
C GLU A 164 10.10 12.50 13.59
N LEU A 165 8.90 12.00 13.26
CA LEU A 165 8.40 10.68 13.60
C LEU A 165 8.45 9.73 12.39
N SER A 166 8.66 8.43 12.65
CA SER A 166 8.46 7.41 11.62
C SER A 166 6.98 7.27 11.24
N GLY A 167 6.67 6.72 10.04
CA GLY A 167 5.29 6.53 9.59
C GLY A 167 4.44 5.74 10.59
N GLY A 168 4.98 4.68 11.20
CA GLY A 168 4.29 3.93 12.24
C GLY A 168 4.03 4.73 13.52
N GLN A 169 4.97 5.62 13.91
CA GLN A 169 4.76 6.53 15.05
C GLN A 169 3.72 7.59 14.73
N GLN A 170 3.73 8.17 13.52
CA GLN A 170 2.70 9.11 13.07
C GLN A 170 1.31 8.46 13.07
N GLN A 171 1.22 7.21 12.63
CA GLN A 171 -0.03 6.43 12.66
C GLN A 171 -0.53 6.23 14.09
N ARG A 172 0.34 5.86 15.03
CA ARG A 172 -0.01 5.72 16.45
C ARG A 172 -0.47 7.04 17.07
N VAL A 173 0.15 8.16 16.71
CA VAL A 173 -0.29 9.51 17.12
C VAL A 173 -1.68 9.83 16.58
N MET A 174 -1.95 9.53 15.31
CA MET A 174 -3.27 9.74 14.71
C MET A 174 -4.35 8.88 15.40
N ILE A 175 -4.01 7.63 15.75
CA ILE A 175 -4.90 6.78 16.55
C ILE A 175 -5.11 7.38 17.94
N ALA A 176 -4.07 7.88 18.64
CA ALA A 176 -4.20 8.56 19.93
C ALA A 176 -5.14 9.77 19.87
N MET A 177 -5.05 10.58 18.81
CA MET A 177 -5.97 11.68 18.55
C MET A 177 -7.40 11.17 18.39
N ALA A 178 -7.59 10.11 17.63
CA ALA A 178 -8.92 9.56 17.35
C ALA A 178 -9.60 8.97 18.60
N ILE A 179 -8.84 8.35 19.50
CA ILE A 179 -9.40 7.76 20.74
C ILE A 179 -9.43 8.72 21.93
N ALA A 180 -8.88 9.94 21.80
CA ALA A 180 -8.70 10.89 22.91
C ALA A 180 -10.00 11.17 23.70
N CYS A 181 -11.14 11.15 23.01
CA CYS A 181 -12.47 11.35 23.61
C CYS A 181 -13.24 10.05 23.83
N GLU A 182 -12.60 8.87 23.77
CA GLU A 182 -13.25 7.58 23.97
C GLU A 182 -14.52 7.44 23.09
N PRO A 183 -14.37 7.45 21.75
CA PRO A 183 -15.51 7.44 20.84
C PRO A 183 -16.29 6.13 20.91
N LYS A 184 -17.59 6.15 20.63
CA LYS A 184 -18.42 4.96 20.49
C LYS A 184 -18.24 4.30 19.12
N LEU A 185 -17.91 5.11 18.10
CA LEU A 185 -17.64 4.65 16.74
C LEU A 185 -16.30 5.19 16.25
N LEU A 186 -15.41 4.30 15.89
CA LEU A 186 -14.16 4.62 15.19
C LEU A 186 -14.30 4.24 13.72
N ILE A 187 -14.09 5.17 12.81
CA ILE A 187 -13.98 4.93 11.38
C ILE A 187 -12.50 4.95 11.03
N ALA A 188 -11.95 3.83 10.57
CA ALA A 188 -10.55 3.69 10.20
C ALA A 188 -10.45 3.44 8.70
N ASP A 189 -10.04 4.48 7.94
CA ASP A 189 -9.92 4.42 6.49
C ASP A 189 -8.48 4.07 6.09
N GLU A 190 -8.26 2.81 5.74
CA GLU A 190 -6.95 2.23 5.36
C GLU A 190 -5.82 2.58 6.35
N PRO A 191 -5.98 2.32 7.66
CA PRO A 191 -5.07 2.81 8.69
C PRO A 191 -3.67 2.19 8.67
N THR A 192 -3.40 1.27 7.77
CA THR A 192 -2.11 0.56 7.67
C THR A 192 -1.46 0.71 6.29
N THR A 193 -2.03 1.53 5.41
CA THR A 193 -1.46 1.80 4.08
C THR A 193 -0.08 2.46 4.21
N ALA A 194 0.87 2.04 3.39
CA ALA A 194 2.27 2.47 3.39
C ALA A 194 3.10 2.11 4.64
N LEU A 195 2.62 1.20 5.50
CA LEU A 195 3.38 0.63 6.60
C LEU A 195 3.99 -0.72 6.19
N ASP A 196 5.16 -1.05 6.75
CA ASP A 196 5.72 -2.39 6.60
C ASP A 196 4.91 -3.43 7.40
N VAL A 197 5.05 -4.71 7.03
CA VAL A 197 4.25 -5.82 7.55
C VAL A 197 4.31 -5.93 9.08
N THR A 198 5.46 -5.66 9.69
CA THR A 198 5.65 -5.74 11.15
C THR A 198 4.88 -4.62 11.85
N VAL A 199 5.02 -3.37 11.37
CA VAL A 199 4.29 -2.20 11.92
C VAL A 199 2.80 -2.32 11.64
N GLN A 200 2.42 -2.79 10.45
CA GLN A 200 1.03 -3.05 10.09
C GLN A 200 0.36 -3.99 11.08
N ARG A 201 1.00 -5.13 11.39
CA ARG A 201 0.50 -6.08 12.40
C ARG A 201 0.35 -5.43 13.78
N GLN A 202 1.37 -4.68 14.23
CA GLN A 202 1.31 -3.98 15.52
C GLN A 202 0.16 -2.96 15.60
N VAL A 203 -0.12 -2.22 14.51
CA VAL A 203 -1.24 -1.28 14.44
C VAL A 203 -2.58 -2.02 14.48
N MET A 204 -2.68 -3.18 13.81
CA MET A 204 -3.88 -4.01 13.83
C MET A 204 -4.17 -4.58 15.22
N GLU A 205 -3.14 -5.12 15.89
CA GLU A 205 -3.24 -5.61 17.26
C GLU A 205 -3.65 -4.48 18.24
N LEU A 206 -3.06 -3.29 18.06
CA LEU A 206 -3.42 -2.09 18.83
C LEU A 206 -4.90 -1.71 18.62
N LEU A 207 -5.37 -1.62 17.38
CA LEU A 207 -6.77 -1.27 17.09
C LEU A 207 -7.75 -2.30 17.68
N ALA A 208 -7.43 -3.60 17.57
CA ALA A 208 -8.23 -4.67 18.17
C ALA A 208 -8.22 -4.62 19.71
N GLN A 209 -7.10 -4.26 20.33
CA GLN A 209 -7.02 -4.05 21.77
C GLN A 209 -7.84 -2.85 22.21
N LEU A 210 -7.67 -1.69 21.55
CA LEU A 210 -8.41 -0.46 21.87
C LEU A 210 -9.93 -0.65 21.68
N GLN A 211 -10.36 -1.35 20.63
CA GLN A 211 -11.76 -1.69 20.38
C GLN A 211 -12.37 -2.45 21.58
N ARG A 212 -11.65 -3.45 22.10
CA ARG A 212 -12.10 -4.23 23.27
C ARG A 212 -12.07 -3.43 24.56
N THR A 213 -10.98 -2.68 24.81
CA THR A 213 -10.79 -1.91 26.05
C THR A 213 -11.82 -0.79 26.18
N HIS A 214 -12.05 -0.04 25.12
CA HIS A 214 -13.01 1.09 25.11
C HIS A 214 -14.43 0.67 24.72
N ARG A 215 -14.66 -0.61 24.42
CA ARG A 215 -15.98 -1.14 23.98
C ARG A 215 -16.57 -0.31 22.84
N MET A 216 -15.74 0.13 21.91
CA MET A 216 -16.16 0.90 20.75
C MET A 216 -16.53 0.00 19.57
N SER A 217 -17.41 0.48 18.71
CA SER A 217 -17.64 -0.14 17.40
C SER A 217 -16.65 0.42 16.40
N MET A 218 -16.27 -0.38 15.40
CA MET A 218 -15.31 0.04 14.38
C MET A 218 -15.85 -0.20 12.98
N LEU A 219 -15.77 0.82 12.12
CA LEU A 219 -15.93 0.69 10.68
C LEU A 219 -14.52 0.73 10.07
N PHE A 220 -14.05 -0.43 9.65
CA PHE A 220 -12.69 -0.62 9.15
C PHE A 220 -12.69 -0.71 7.62
N ILE A 221 -11.94 0.14 6.96
CA ILE A 221 -11.82 0.14 5.51
C ILE A 221 -10.44 -0.37 5.14
N SER A 222 -10.38 -1.37 4.26
CA SER A 222 -9.13 -1.89 3.73
C SER A 222 -9.32 -2.52 2.36
N HIS A 223 -8.27 -2.51 1.57
CA HIS A 223 -8.14 -3.32 0.36
C HIS A 223 -7.41 -4.65 0.65
N ASP A 224 -6.78 -4.80 1.83
CA ASP A 224 -6.11 -6.04 2.24
C ASP A 224 -7.08 -6.96 3.00
N LEU A 225 -7.56 -7.97 2.28
CA LEU A 225 -8.50 -8.96 2.81
C LEU A 225 -7.92 -9.83 3.93
N SER A 226 -6.58 -9.97 4.03
CA SER A 226 -6.00 -10.77 5.12
C SER A 226 -6.14 -10.08 6.45
N LEU A 227 -5.88 -8.77 6.48
CA LEU A 227 -6.04 -7.96 7.67
C LEU A 227 -7.50 -7.95 8.13
N VAL A 228 -8.41 -7.80 7.16
CA VAL A 228 -9.85 -7.85 7.44
C VAL A 228 -10.25 -9.16 8.07
N GLY A 229 -9.72 -10.29 7.58
CA GLY A 229 -9.98 -11.61 8.14
C GLY A 229 -9.55 -11.79 9.60
N GLU A 230 -8.58 -10.99 10.08
CA GLU A 230 -8.07 -11.09 11.46
C GLU A 230 -8.89 -10.28 12.49
N ILE A 231 -9.59 -9.22 12.06
CA ILE A 231 -10.24 -8.29 13.01
C ILE A 231 -11.74 -8.10 12.79
N ALA A 232 -12.27 -8.40 11.61
CA ALA A 232 -13.66 -8.10 11.29
C ALA A 232 -14.63 -9.18 11.76
N ASP A 233 -15.72 -8.78 12.40
CA ASP A 233 -16.87 -9.64 12.69
C ASP A 233 -17.75 -9.80 11.45
N GLN A 234 -17.94 -8.70 10.70
CA GLN A 234 -18.74 -8.65 9.48
C GLN A 234 -17.95 -7.94 8.36
N VAL A 235 -18.21 -8.37 7.14
CA VAL A 235 -17.57 -7.82 5.95
C VAL A 235 -18.62 -7.41 4.93
N VAL A 236 -18.44 -6.24 4.34
CA VAL A 236 -19.25 -5.68 3.25
C VAL A 236 -18.33 -5.50 2.04
N VAL A 237 -18.58 -6.26 0.98
CA VAL A 237 -17.79 -6.23 -0.25
C VAL A 237 -18.41 -5.25 -1.23
N MET A 238 -17.65 -4.26 -1.65
CA MET A 238 -18.10 -3.19 -2.55
C MET A 238 -17.40 -3.25 -3.90
N ARG A 239 -18.16 -2.98 -4.97
CA ARG A 239 -17.64 -2.80 -6.34
C ARG A 239 -18.46 -1.76 -7.08
N HIS A 240 -17.78 -0.82 -7.76
CA HIS A 240 -18.44 0.21 -8.60
C HIS A 240 -19.55 0.98 -7.88
N GLY A 241 -19.34 1.31 -6.60
CA GLY A 241 -20.29 2.06 -5.79
C GLY A 241 -21.46 1.26 -5.23
N GLU A 242 -21.47 -0.06 -5.35
CA GLU A 242 -22.54 -0.95 -4.89
C GLU A 242 -22.01 -2.00 -3.90
N VAL A 243 -22.85 -2.47 -2.98
CA VAL A 243 -22.60 -3.65 -2.18
C VAL A 243 -22.88 -4.90 -3.03
N LYS A 244 -21.86 -5.76 -3.17
CA LYS A 244 -21.99 -7.02 -3.92
C LYS A 244 -22.28 -8.20 -3.01
N GLU A 245 -21.70 -8.20 -1.81
CA GLU A 245 -21.93 -9.24 -0.82
C GLU A 245 -21.71 -8.67 0.58
N ALA A 246 -22.48 -9.13 1.56
CA ALA A 246 -22.29 -8.82 2.97
C ALA A 246 -22.60 -10.03 3.83
N GLY A 247 -21.81 -10.25 4.88
CA GLY A 247 -21.97 -11.39 5.78
C GLY A 247 -20.95 -11.38 6.91
N THR A 248 -20.94 -12.43 7.71
CA THR A 248 -19.88 -12.62 8.70
C THR A 248 -18.54 -12.84 8.00
N ALA A 249 -17.43 -12.47 8.65
CA ALA A 249 -16.10 -12.70 8.09
C ALA A 249 -15.93 -14.17 7.67
N ALA A 250 -16.36 -15.11 8.51
CA ALA A 250 -16.30 -16.54 8.18
C ALA A 250 -17.05 -16.92 6.89
N GLN A 251 -18.23 -16.36 6.65
CA GLN A 251 -19.00 -16.59 5.43
C GLN A 251 -18.27 -16.06 4.19
N ILE A 252 -17.83 -14.79 4.24
CA ILE A 252 -17.18 -14.13 3.12
C ILE A 252 -15.86 -14.83 2.75
N PHE A 253 -15.06 -15.25 3.73
CA PHE A 253 -13.74 -15.84 3.45
C PHE A 253 -13.79 -17.34 3.15
N LYS A 254 -14.73 -18.12 3.77
CA LYS A 254 -14.80 -19.58 3.59
C LYS A 254 -15.81 -20.01 2.52
N SER A 255 -16.88 -19.25 2.32
CA SER A 255 -17.99 -19.64 1.45
C SER A 255 -18.58 -18.44 0.71
N PRO A 256 -17.76 -17.65 -0.04
CA PRO A 256 -18.25 -16.49 -0.79
C PRO A 256 -19.28 -16.93 -1.84
N GLN A 257 -20.40 -16.24 -1.90
CA GLN A 257 -21.49 -16.57 -2.83
C GLN A 257 -21.41 -15.74 -4.12
N HIS A 258 -20.97 -14.49 -4.02
CA HIS A 258 -20.91 -13.61 -5.17
C HIS A 258 -19.62 -13.84 -5.98
N ALA A 259 -19.73 -13.96 -7.32
CA ALA A 259 -18.59 -14.23 -8.21
C ALA A 259 -17.45 -13.19 -8.06
N TYR A 260 -17.78 -11.92 -7.83
CA TYR A 260 -16.79 -10.89 -7.58
C TYR A 260 -15.99 -11.13 -6.28
N THR A 261 -16.65 -11.54 -5.20
CA THR A 261 -15.98 -11.86 -3.92
C THR A 261 -15.02 -13.04 -4.11
N GLN A 262 -15.45 -14.08 -4.82
CA GLN A 262 -14.61 -15.24 -5.15
C GLN A 262 -13.38 -14.81 -5.97
N ALA A 263 -13.59 -13.97 -6.98
CA ALA A 263 -12.51 -13.44 -7.81
C ALA A 263 -11.53 -12.58 -7.00
N LEU A 264 -12.04 -11.69 -6.13
CA LEU A 264 -11.23 -10.81 -5.29
C LEU A 264 -10.32 -11.60 -4.32
N LEU A 265 -10.84 -12.70 -3.75
CA LEU A 265 -10.08 -13.60 -2.90
C LEU A 265 -9.02 -14.40 -3.68
N ALA A 266 -9.34 -14.80 -4.91
CA ALA A 266 -8.46 -15.60 -5.76
C ALA A 266 -7.30 -14.80 -6.39
N CYS A 267 -7.40 -13.47 -6.50
CA CYS A 267 -6.38 -12.62 -7.12
C CYS A 267 -5.12 -12.43 -6.25
N ARG A 268 -5.14 -12.84 -4.99
CA ARG A 268 -3.98 -12.71 -4.10
C ARG A 268 -2.88 -13.70 -4.45
N PRO A 269 -1.60 -13.28 -4.38
CA PRO A 269 -0.50 -14.22 -4.42
C PRO A 269 -0.64 -15.24 -3.28
N PRO A 270 -0.61 -16.55 -3.58
CA PRO A 270 -0.76 -17.57 -2.55
C PRO A 270 0.46 -17.60 -1.63
N LEU A 271 0.22 -17.89 -0.34
CA LEU A 271 1.30 -18.09 0.64
C LEU A 271 2.02 -19.46 0.45
N SER A 272 1.48 -20.34 -0.39
CA SER A 272 2.07 -21.66 -0.70
C SER A 272 1.98 -21.92 -2.20
N GLY A 273 3.08 -22.37 -2.78
CA GLY A 273 3.19 -22.61 -4.23
C GLY A 273 3.44 -21.32 -5.05
N ARG A 274 3.82 -21.51 -6.31
CA ARG A 274 4.07 -20.42 -7.28
C ARG A 274 3.29 -20.71 -8.55
N PRO A 275 2.04 -20.26 -8.69
CA PRO A 275 1.31 -20.43 -9.93
C PRO A 275 2.03 -19.67 -11.05
N HIS A 276 1.92 -20.17 -12.28
CA HIS A 276 2.53 -19.50 -13.44
C HIS A 276 1.94 -18.09 -13.65
N ARG A 277 0.63 -17.92 -13.40
CA ARG A 277 -0.08 -16.64 -13.42
C ARG A 277 -1.00 -16.53 -12.24
N LEU A 278 -1.10 -15.31 -11.69
CA LEU A 278 -2.15 -14.96 -10.73
C LEU A 278 -3.49 -14.85 -11.44
N ALA A 279 -4.53 -15.23 -10.77
CA ALA A 279 -5.89 -14.97 -11.22
C ALA A 279 -6.13 -13.46 -11.31
N VAL A 280 -6.91 -13.03 -12.30
CA VAL A 280 -7.34 -11.65 -12.49
C VAL A 280 -8.87 -11.62 -12.43
N ILE A 281 -9.44 -10.60 -11.80
CA ILE A 281 -10.91 -10.52 -11.57
C ILE A 281 -11.68 -10.64 -12.87
N GLU A 282 -11.26 -9.91 -13.91
CA GLU A 282 -11.92 -9.91 -15.21
C GLU A 282 -11.92 -11.30 -15.86
N ASP A 283 -10.82 -12.05 -15.75
CA ASP A 283 -10.70 -13.39 -16.32
C ASP A 283 -11.63 -14.37 -15.61
N ILE A 284 -11.70 -14.31 -14.26
CA ILE A 284 -12.62 -15.15 -13.48
C ILE A 284 -14.08 -14.84 -13.82
N LEU A 285 -14.46 -13.55 -13.89
CA LEU A 285 -15.82 -13.14 -14.21
C LEU A 285 -16.23 -13.49 -15.65
N GLN A 286 -15.25 -13.66 -16.56
CA GLN A 286 -15.46 -14.12 -17.94
C GLN A 286 -15.32 -15.64 -18.09
N ASN A 287 -15.20 -16.39 -16.97
CA ASN A 287 -14.96 -17.84 -16.96
C ASN A 287 -13.71 -18.28 -17.78
N LYS A 288 -12.73 -17.41 -17.92
CA LYS A 288 -11.43 -17.78 -18.48
C LYS A 288 -10.62 -18.48 -17.39
N SER A 289 -10.36 -19.77 -17.57
CA SER A 289 -9.55 -20.55 -16.62
C SER A 289 -8.14 -19.97 -16.56
N ALA A 290 -7.70 -19.49 -15.40
CA ALA A 290 -6.30 -19.34 -15.12
C ALA A 290 -5.71 -20.76 -15.08
N GLY A 291 -4.82 -21.08 -16.02
CA GLY A 291 -4.23 -22.42 -16.09
C GLY A 291 -3.52 -22.78 -14.79
N ALA A 292 -3.80 -23.96 -14.25
CA ALA A 292 -3.21 -24.49 -13.01
C ALA A 292 -1.72 -24.84 -13.14
N LEU A 293 -1.02 -24.30 -14.12
CA LEU A 293 0.42 -24.54 -14.34
C LEU A 293 1.24 -23.88 -13.24
N GLN A 294 2.12 -24.64 -12.64
CA GLN A 294 3.13 -24.08 -11.73
C GLN A 294 4.31 -23.51 -12.52
N ARG A 295 4.90 -22.45 -12.01
CA ARG A 295 6.08 -21.83 -12.61
C ARG A 295 7.26 -22.78 -12.50
N ILE A 296 7.90 -23.08 -13.63
CA ILE A 296 9.11 -23.90 -13.67
C ILE A 296 10.28 -23.02 -13.23
N GLU A 297 11.09 -23.51 -12.29
CA GLU A 297 12.31 -22.82 -11.90
C GLU A 297 13.28 -22.73 -13.09
N LYS A 298 13.72 -21.51 -13.39
CA LYS A 298 14.78 -21.31 -14.39
C LYS A 298 16.12 -21.81 -13.85
N ALA A 299 16.88 -22.51 -14.69
CA ALA A 299 18.24 -22.90 -14.36
C ALA A 299 19.12 -21.69 -14.05
N VAL A 300 20.03 -21.81 -13.09
CA VAL A 300 20.97 -20.75 -12.75
C VAL A 300 21.97 -20.59 -13.91
N SER A 301 22.05 -19.38 -14.49
CA SER A 301 23.10 -19.07 -15.47
C SER A 301 24.48 -19.24 -14.83
N SER A 302 25.42 -19.81 -15.54
CA SER A 302 26.80 -19.98 -15.07
C SER A 302 27.55 -18.65 -14.89
N LYS A 303 27.08 -17.59 -15.55
CA LYS A 303 27.68 -16.24 -15.43
C LYS A 303 26.73 -15.28 -14.70
N PRO A 304 27.20 -14.60 -13.63
CA PRO A 304 26.45 -13.56 -12.99
C PRO A 304 26.30 -12.34 -13.92
N LEU A 305 25.12 -11.69 -13.90
CA LEU A 305 24.91 -10.41 -14.57
C LEU A 305 25.50 -9.27 -13.73
N MET A 306 25.29 -9.32 -12.41
CA MET A 306 25.82 -8.32 -11.48
C MET A 306 26.36 -9.00 -10.22
N GLU A 307 27.53 -8.54 -9.77
CA GLU A 307 28.18 -8.98 -8.53
C GLU A 307 28.39 -7.76 -7.62
N VAL A 308 27.96 -7.86 -6.40
CA VAL A 308 28.08 -6.81 -5.38
C VAL A 308 28.95 -7.32 -4.24
N SER A 309 30.00 -6.54 -3.89
CA SER A 309 30.96 -6.94 -2.86
C SER A 309 31.22 -5.81 -1.88
N SER A 310 31.02 -6.09 -0.58
CA SER A 310 31.27 -5.19 0.56
C SER A 310 30.67 -3.79 0.35
N LEU A 311 29.48 -3.73 -0.26
CA LEU A 311 28.84 -2.46 -0.62
C LEU A 311 28.33 -1.76 0.64
N GLN A 312 28.68 -0.47 0.77
CA GLN A 312 28.32 0.35 1.93
C GLN A 312 27.74 1.69 1.51
N LYS A 313 26.79 2.19 2.31
CA LYS A 313 26.28 3.56 2.16
C LYS A 313 26.05 4.22 3.51
N GLN A 314 26.74 5.34 3.73
CA GLN A 314 26.58 6.20 4.87
C GLN A 314 26.04 7.56 4.43
N TYR A 315 25.04 8.05 5.11
CA TYR A 315 24.51 9.42 4.98
C TYR A 315 24.92 10.23 6.22
N MET A 316 25.22 11.51 6.02
CA MET A 316 25.51 12.43 7.12
C MET A 316 24.25 13.24 7.43
N LEU A 317 23.55 12.89 8.51
CA LEU A 317 22.38 13.63 8.98
C LEU A 317 22.81 14.83 9.81
N ARG A 318 22.17 15.99 9.58
CA ARG A 318 22.35 17.17 10.42
C ARG A 318 21.53 16.99 11.70
N SER A 319 22.21 16.95 12.86
CA SER A 319 21.63 16.91 14.19
C SER A 319 21.93 18.22 14.90
N GLY A 320 21.06 19.24 14.69
CA GLY A 320 21.27 20.60 15.19
C GLY A 320 22.17 21.46 14.29
N LEU A 321 22.51 22.69 14.75
CA LEU A 321 23.23 23.68 13.94
C LEU A 321 24.65 23.25 13.53
N PHE A 322 25.34 22.42 14.32
CA PHE A 322 26.76 22.07 14.08
C PHE A 322 27.07 20.57 14.15
N LYS A 323 26.14 19.71 14.55
CA LYS A 323 26.41 18.27 14.72
C LYS A 323 25.92 17.47 13.52
N ARG A 324 26.82 16.67 12.94
CA ARG A 324 26.48 15.70 11.90
C ARG A 324 26.60 14.30 12.49
N THR A 325 25.55 13.51 12.37
CA THR A 325 25.51 12.12 12.85
C THR A 325 25.50 11.19 11.64
N PRO A 326 26.41 10.21 11.56
CA PRO A 326 26.41 9.26 10.46
C PRO A 326 25.25 8.28 10.60
N LEU A 327 24.48 8.10 9.53
CA LEU A 327 23.48 7.06 9.38
C LEU A 327 23.99 6.02 8.38
N ASN A 328 24.25 4.81 8.83
CA ASN A 328 24.64 3.70 7.98
C ASN A 328 23.38 3.07 7.37
N ALA A 329 23.00 3.51 6.17
CA ALA A 329 21.84 2.99 5.46
C ALA A 329 22.08 1.59 4.89
N VAL A 330 23.33 1.30 4.45
CA VAL A 330 23.80 -0.04 4.12
C VAL A 330 25.19 -0.20 4.74
N ARG A 331 25.32 -1.17 5.63
CA ARG A 331 26.57 -1.41 6.38
C ARG A 331 27.52 -2.31 5.62
N GLN A 332 26.98 -3.40 5.06
CA GLN A 332 27.68 -4.31 4.19
C GLN A 332 26.67 -5.13 3.39
N ALA A 333 26.85 -5.17 2.07
CA ALA A 333 26.03 -6.02 1.22
C ALA A 333 26.93 -6.78 0.23
N ASP A 334 26.77 -8.11 0.24
CA ASP A 334 27.46 -9.05 -0.64
C ASP A 334 26.42 -9.97 -1.27
N PHE A 335 26.27 -9.93 -2.61
CA PHE A 335 25.31 -10.79 -3.33
C PHE A 335 25.57 -10.81 -4.83
N VAL A 336 24.87 -11.72 -5.51
CA VAL A 336 24.95 -11.92 -6.96
C VAL A 336 23.56 -11.86 -7.58
N VAL A 337 23.44 -11.21 -8.74
CA VAL A 337 22.22 -11.19 -9.55
C VAL A 337 22.48 -12.02 -10.81
N HIS A 338 21.71 -13.09 -11.00
CA HIS A 338 21.82 -13.98 -12.14
C HIS A 338 20.93 -13.53 -13.30
N LYS A 339 21.44 -13.60 -14.52
CA LYS A 339 20.71 -13.21 -15.74
C LYS A 339 19.41 -14.00 -15.90
N GLY A 340 18.34 -13.33 -16.34
CA GLY A 340 17.02 -13.90 -16.59
C GLY A 340 16.25 -14.34 -15.34
N ARG A 341 16.76 -14.05 -14.12
CA ARG A 341 16.15 -14.40 -12.83
C ARG A 341 15.68 -13.17 -12.09
N THR A 342 14.86 -13.40 -11.07
CA THR A 342 14.40 -12.34 -10.15
C THR A 342 15.06 -12.53 -8.79
N LEU A 343 15.83 -11.51 -8.36
CA LEU A 343 16.32 -11.38 -6.98
C LEU A 343 15.33 -10.55 -6.17
N GLY A 344 14.67 -11.16 -5.19
CA GLY A 344 13.82 -10.46 -4.22
C GLY A 344 14.65 -9.83 -3.11
N ILE A 345 14.26 -8.64 -2.66
CA ILE A 345 14.84 -7.97 -1.50
C ILE A 345 13.71 -7.58 -0.56
N VAL A 346 13.73 -8.13 0.65
CA VAL A 346 12.70 -7.90 1.69
C VAL A 346 13.31 -7.37 2.98
N GLY A 347 12.49 -6.78 3.84
CA GLY A 347 12.84 -6.27 5.15
C GLY A 347 11.93 -5.11 5.55
N GLU A 348 12.03 -4.67 6.80
CA GLU A 348 11.26 -3.54 7.32
C GLU A 348 11.59 -2.22 6.63
N SER A 349 10.72 -1.22 6.80
CA SER A 349 10.98 0.16 6.35
C SER A 349 12.27 0.68 7.00
N GLY A 350 13.10 1.35 6.20
CA GLY A 350 14.40 1.85 6.67
C GLY A 350 15.52 0.80 6.77
N SER A 351 15.31 -0.46 6.37
CA SER A 351 16.37 -1.49 6.37
C SER A 351 17.43 -1.30 5.27
N GLY A 352 17.26 -0.32 4.37
CA GLY A 352 18.25 0.02 3.34
C GLY A 352 17.93 -0.50 1.92
N LYS A 353 16.79 -1.15 1.68
CA LYS A 353 16.39 -1.75 0.39
C LYS A 353 16.42 -0.76 -0.78
N THR A 354 15.68 0.35 -0.66
CA THR A 354 15.65 1.42 -1.66
C THR A 354 17.04 2.01 -1.90
N THR A 355 17.82 2.24 -0.83
CA THR A 355 19.21 2.72 -0.95
C THR A 355 20.05 1.74 -1.76
N LEU A 356 19.88 0.43 -1.52
CA LEU A 356 20.57 -0.61 -2.29
C LEU A 356 20.17 -0.54 -3.77
N GLY A 357 18.88 -0.48 -4.08
CA GLY A 357 18.37 -0.33 -5.46
C GLY A 357 18.92 0.92 -6.18
N LEU A 358 18.97 2.06 -5.48
CA LEU A 358 19.53 3.31 -6.01
C LEU A 358 21.05 3.22 -6.25
N MET A 359 21.79 2.43 -5.46
CA MET A 359 23.22 2.21 -5.70
C MET A 359 23.43 1.29 -6.92
N LEU A 360 22.62 0.26 -7.12
CA LEU A 360 22.70 -0.61 -8.30
C LEU A 360 22.47 0.16 -9.60
N THR A 361 21.57 1.14 -9.60
CA THR A 361 21.30 2.01 -10.76
C THR A 361 22.24 3.21 -10.88
N ARG A 362 23.18 3.37 -9.93
CA ARG A 362 24.09 4.54 -9.86
C ARG A 362 23.37 5.90 -9.78
N LEU A 363 22.15 5.88 -9.24
CA LEU A 363 21.46 7.13 -8.83
C LEU A 363 22.01 7.64 -7.49
N THR A 364 22.54 6.74 -6.67
CA THR A 364 23.27 7.08 -5.44
C THR A 364 24.66 6.44 -5.50
N THR A 365 25.70 7.22 -5.15
CA THR A 365 27.08 6.71 -5.10
C THR A 365 27.30 5.98 -3.77
N PRO A 366 27.80 4.73 -3.78
CA PRO A 366 28.22 4.04 -2.56
C PRO A 366 29.34 4.78 -1.82
N THR A 367 29.46 4.56 -0.52
CA THR A 367 30.56 5.08 0.28
C THR A 367 31.79 4.17 0.16
N ALA A 368 31.58 2.86 0.05
CA ALA A 368 32.64 1.86 -0.15
C ALA A 368 32.07 0.63 -0.85
N GLY A 369 32.93 -0.28 -1.26
CA GLY A 369 32.59 -1.54 -1.92
C GLY A 369 32.76 -1.51 -3.43
N LYS A 370 32.27 -2.55 -4.12
CA LYS A 370 32.34 -2.73 -5.58
C LYS A 370 31.01 -3.24 -6.12
N ILE A 371 30.67 -2.81 -7.34
CA ILE A 371 29.56 -3.35 -8.12
C ILE A 371 30.11 -3.68 -9.50
N LEU A 372 30.15 -4.95 -9.83
CA LEU A 372 30.57 -5.43 -11.15
C LEU A 372 29.33 -5.77 -11.99
N PHE A 373 29.21 -5.18 -13.15
CA PHE A 373 28.20 -5.53 -14.15
C PHE A 373 28.90 -6.20 -15.32
N GLU A 374 28.62 -7.49 -15.54
CA GLU A 374 29.37 -8.36 -16.48
C GLU A 374 30.91 -8.26 -16.29
N GLY A 375 31.35 -8.24 -15.02
CA GLY A 375 32.77 -8.15 -14.66
C GLY A 375 33.36 -6.73 -14.70
N VAL A 376 32.63 -5.71 -15.18
CA VAL A 376 33.09 -4.32 -15.24
C VAL A 376 32.62 -3.54 -14.00
N ASN A 377 33.56 -2.90 -13.29
CA ASN A 377 33.20 -2.10 -12.11
C ASN A 377 32.49 -0.81 -12.52
N ILE A 378 31.19 -0.71 -12.19
CA ILE A 378 30.37 0.46 -12.56
C ILE A 378 30.75 1.73 -11.79
N LEU A 379 31.53 1.63 -10.71
CA LEU A 379 31.96 2.80 -9.93
C LEU A 379 33.08 3.60 -10.61
N THR A 380 33.79 2.97 -11.56
CA THR A 380 34.92 3.56 -12.28
C THR A 380 34.58 3.95 -13.72
N LEU A 381 33.31 3.84 -14.12
CA LEU A 381 32.89 4.16 -15.49
C LEU A 381 33.04 5.65 -15.80
N THR A 382 33.52 5.95 -17.03
CA THR A 382 33.50 7.30 -17.60
C THR A 382 32.05 7.76 -17.86
N PRO A 383 31.80 9.06 -18.03
CA PRO A 383 30.45 9.56 -18.32
C PRO A 383 29.79 8.91 -19.54
N SER A 384 30.52 8.63 -20.60
CA SER A 384 30.02 7.96 -21.80
C SER A 384 29.64 6.49 -21.50
N GLN A 385 30.52 5.76 -20.80
CA GLN A 385 30.23 4.38 -20.37
C GLN A 385 29.04 4.33 -19.40
N MET A 386 28.91 5.35 -18.54
CA MET A 386 27.76 5.47 -17.62
C MET A 386 26.45 5.67 -18.38
N GLN A 387 26.46 6.41 -19.49
CA GLN A 387 25.27 6.55 -20.34
C GLN A 387 24.85 5.19 -20.92
N ALA A 388 25.81 4.39 -21.43
CA ALA A 388 25.55 3.04 -21.93
C ALA A 388 25.05 2.10 -20.80
N TYR A 389 25.63 2.19 -19.60
CA TYR A 389 25.18 1.43 -18.44
C TYR A 389 23.73 1.76 -18.08
N ARG A 390 23.37 3.04 -18.04
CA ARG A 390 22.00 3.48 -17.73
C ARG A 390 20.98 3.04 -18.76
N GLN A 391 21.37 2.77 -19.99
CA GLN A 391 20.48 2.15 -20.98
C GLN A 391 20.16 0.70 -20.62
N ARG A 392 21.16 -0.07 -20.15
CA ARG A 392 21.03 -1.49 -19.83
C ARG A 392 20.39 -1.75 -18.47
N VAL A 393 20.47 -0.79 -17.54
CA VAL A 393 19.95 -0.93 -16.16
C VAL A 393 18.97 0.20 -15.88
N GLN A 394 17.71 -0.17 -15.67
CA GLN A 394 16.60 0.75 -15.45
C GLN A 394 15.99 0.58 -14.06
N ILE A 395 15.20 1.56 -13.62
CA ILE A 395 14.46 1.51 -12.35
C ILE A 395 13.00 1.91 -12.54
N ILE A 396 12.11 1.14 -11.91
CA ILE A 396 10.71 1.48 -11.72
C ILE A 396 10.54 1.90 -10.27
N PHE A 397 10.19 3.17 -10.03
CA PHE A 397 10.06 3.75 -8.71
C PHE A 397 8.72 3.39 -8.04
N GLN A 398 8.70 3.46 -6.71
CA GLN A 398 7.56 3.22 -5.84
C GLN A 398 6.33 4.06 -6.20
N ASN A 399 6.53 5.35 -6.48
CA ASN A 399 5.44 6.27 -6.78
C ASN A 399 5.40 6.62 -8.27
N PRO A 400 4.46 6.04 -9.05
CA PRO A 400 4.34 6.35 -10.47
C PRO A 400 3.92 7.81 -10.73
N TYR A 401 3.22 8.47 -9.80
CA TYR A 401 2.88 9.89 -9.92
C TYR A 401 4.11 10.79 -9.90
N ALA A 402 5.05 10.52 -9.00
CA ALA A 402 6.27 11.31 -8.87
C ALA A 402 7.29 10.99 -9.97
N SER A 403 7.21 9.80 -10.57
CA SER A 403 8.15 9.34 -11.58
C SER A 403 7.82 9.77 -13.01
N LEU A 404 6.59 10.18 -13.30
CA LEU A 404 6.13 10.64 -14.61
C LEU A 404 5.98 12.16 -14.61
N ASN A 405 6.54 12.85 -15.59
CA ASN A 405 6.38 14.30 -15.71
C ASN A 405 4.92 14.65 -16.04
N PRO A 406 4.17 15.34 -15.15
CA PRO A 406 2.75 15.60 -15.35
C PRO A 406 2.45 16.58 -16.48
N ARG A 407 3.48 17.28 -17.01
CA ARG A 407 3.36 18.23 -18.11
C ARG A 407 3.59 17.61 -19.47
N PHE A 408 4.04 16.36 -19.52
CA PHE A 408 4.30 15.61 -20.75
C PHE A 408 3.13 14.68 -21.05
N THR A 409 2.83 14.51 -22.32
CA THR A 409 1.97 13.43 -22.78
C THR A 409 2.67 12.08 -22.61
N VAL A 410 1.92 11.01 -22.58
CA VAL A 410 2.48 9.64 -22.51
C VAL A 410 3.46 9.39 -23.66
N GLY A 411 3.14 9.84 -24.87
CA GLY A 411 4.05 9.76 -26.02
C GLY A 411 5.39 10.45 -25.78
N GLN A 412 5.37 11.68 -25.22
CA GLN A 412 6.59 12.41 -24.87
C GLN A 412 7.39 11.67 -23.80
N ILE A 413 6.74 11.15 -22.77
CA ILE A 413 7.36 10.36 -21.68
C ILE A 413 8.09 9.13 -22.23
N LEU A 414 7.49 8.44 -23.21
CA LEU A 414 8.07 7.23 -23.80
C LEU A 414 9.20 7.57 -24.81
N MET A 415 9.10 8.69 -25.53
CA MET A 415 10.08 9.07 -26.54
C MET A 415 11.32 9.75 -25.93
N GLU A 416 11.18 10.49 -24.82
CA GLU A 416 12.29 11.22 -24.18
C GLU A 416 13.53 10.34 -23.91
N PRO A 417 13.44 9.15 -23.29
CA PRO A 417 14.60 8.28 -23.10
C PRO A 417 15.23 7.85 -24.43
N MET A 418 14.42 7.54 -25.43
CA MET A 418 14.93 7.17 -26.77
C MET A 418 15.68 8.32 -27.43
N GLN A 419 15.22 9.55 -27.28
CA GLN A 419 15.89 10.75 -27.79
C GLN A 419 17.24 10.99 -27.10
N ILE A 420 17.27 10.90 -25.75
CA ILE A 420 18.50 11.10 -24.95
C ILE A 420 19.58 10.07 -25.32
N HIS A 421 19.17 8.83 -25.58
CA HIS A 421 20.08 7.73 -25.88
C HIS A 421 20.24 7.45 -27.39
N ASN A 422 19.70 8.31 -28.26
CA ASN A 422 19.77 8.18 -29.72
C ASN A 422 19.26 6.81 -30.24
N ILE A 423 18.14 6.33 -29.65
CA ILE A 423 17.49 5.08 -30.06
C ILE A 423 16.49 5.38 -31.17
N GLY A 424 16.61 4.66 -32.29
CA GLY A 424 15.74 4.83 -33.46
C GLY A 424 16.31 5.80 -34.50
N THR A 425 15.70 5.79 -35.70
CA THR A 425 16.15 6.54 -36.88
C THR A 425 15.49 7.90 -37.06
N GLY A 426 14.72 8.37 -36.07
CA GLY A 426 13.99 9.63 -36.07
C GLY A 426 12.66 9.56 -35.34
N ILE A 427 11.93 10.68 -35.34
CA ILE A 427 10.68 10.83 -34.56
C ILE A 427 9.62 9.79 -34.96
N ASP A 428 9.48 9.48 -36.26
CA ASP A 428 8.48 8.51 -36.73
C ASP A 428 8.79 7.08 -36.25
N ASP A 429 10.08 6.71 -36.22
CA ASP A 429 10.49 5.40 -35.70
C ASP A 429 10.30 5.35 -34.17
N GLN A 430 10.66 6.42 -33.45
CA GLN A 430 10.44 6.51 -32.02
C GLN A 430 8.95 6.45 -31.66
N THR A 431 8.10 7.11 -32.44
CA THR A 431 6.63 7.07 -32.29
C THR A 431 6.10 5.65 -32.49
N ARG A 432 6.52 4.95 -33.54
CA ARG A 432 6.13 3.54 -33.77
C ARG A 432 6.54 2.62 -32.63
N ARG A 433 7.77 2.80 -32.12
CA ARG A 433 8.29 2.04 -30.97
C ARG A 433 7.48 2.33 -29.70
N ALA A 434 7.19 3.60 -29.39
CA ALA A 434 6.39 4.00 -28.26
C ALA A 434 4.98 3.42 -28.31
N LEU A 435 4.31 3.46 -29.47
CA LEU A 435 3.01 2.83 -29.67
C LEU A 435 3.05 1.30 -29.51
N SER A 436 4.12 0.66 -29.99
CA SER A 436 4.33 -0.78 -29.79
C SER A 436 4.50 -1.12 -28.29
N TRP A 437 5.22 -0.30 -27.52
CA TRP A 437 5.37 -0.53 -26.10
C TRP A 437 4.07 -0.30 -25.31
N LEU A 438 3.23 0.66 -25.73
CA LEU A 438 1.89 0.81 -25.15
C LEU A 438 1.04 -0.44 -25.34
N ASP A 439 1.07 -1.01 -26.53
CA ASP A 439 0.38 -2.28 -26.83
C ASP A 439 0.90 -3.44 -25.97
N GLN A 440 2.24 -3.56 -25.81
CA GLN A 440 2.88 -4.60 -24.98
C GLN A 440 2.48 -4.52 -23.49
N VAL A 441 2.22 -3.32 -22.97
CA VAL A 441 1.76 -3.15 -21.58
C VAL A 441 0.23 -3.11 -21.46
N GLY A 442 -0.50 -3.42 -22.53
CA GLY A 442 -1.96 -3.48 -22.56
C GLY A 442 -2.64 -2.12 -22.41
N LEU A 443 -2.05 -1.08 -22.97
CA LEU A 443 -2.65 0.26 -23.05
C LEU A 443 -3.08 0.58 -24.49
N PRO A 444 -4.24 1.25 -24.68
CA PRO A 444 -4.74 1.60 -26.00
C PRO A 444 -3.87 2.69 -26.65
N LYS A 445 -3.85 2.74 -27.97
CA LYS A 445 -3.03 3.69 -28.74
C LYS A 445 -3.35 5.17 -28.47
N ASP A 446 -4.60 5.48 -28.15
CA ASP A 446 -5.05 6.83 -27.79
C ASP A 446 -4.44 7.34 -26.47
N ALA A 447 -3.91 6.43 -25.64
CA ALA A 447 -3.12 6.80 -24.47
C ALA A 447 -1.89 7.68 -24.82
N PHE A 448 -1.36 7.57 -26.05
CA PHE A 448 -0.16 8.30 -26.50
C PHE A 448 -0.30 9.83 -26.37
N THR A 449 -1.49 10.36 -26.62
CA THR A 449 -1.76 11.82 -26.61
C THR A 449 -2.27 12.34 -25.27
N LYS A 450 -2.58 11.46 -24.31
CA LYS A 450 -3.11 11.82 -22.99
C LYS A 450 -2.00 12.13 -21.99
N TYR A 451 -2.37 12.82 -20.92
CA TYR A 451 -1.48 13.17 -19.81
C TYR A 451 -1.57 12.14 -18.67
N PRO A 452 -0.51 11.98 -17.85
CA PRO A 452 -0.52 11.01 -16.74
C PRO A 452 -1.69 11.16 -15.77
N HIS A 453 -2.18 12.36 -15.52
CA HIS A 453 -3.29 12.59 -14.59
C HIS A 453 -4.65 12.05 -15.08
N GLU A 454 -4.77 11.71 -16.37
CA GLU A 454 -5.98 11.12 -16.97
C GLU A 454 -6.07 9.59 -16.76
N PHE A 455 -5.05 8.97 -16.14
CA PHE A 455 -4.94 7.53 -15.97
C PHE A 455 -5.09 7.10 -14.51
N SER A 456 -5.58 5.88 -14.30
CA SER A 456 -5.58 5.23 -12.98
C SER A 456 -4.16 4.90 -12.50
N GLY A 457 -3.98 4.59 -11.21
CA GLY A 457 -2.68 4.20 -10.63
C GLY A 457 -2.02 3.04 -11.37
N GLY A 458 -2.78 1.97 -11.67
CA GLY A 458 -2.28 0.82 -12.40
C GLY A 458 -1.92 1.11 -13.86
N GLN A 459 -2.68 1.99 -14.53
CA GLN A 459 -2.35 2.42 -15.89
C GLN A 459 -1.07 3.26 -15.90
N ARG A 460 -0.87 4.17 -14.92
CA ARG A 460 0.38 4.91 -14.75
C ARG A 460 1.57 4.00 -14.50
N GLN A 461 1.37 2.95 -13.71
CA GLN A 461 2.42 1.95 -13.48
C GLN A 461 2.81 1.25 -14.78
N ARG A 462 1.85 0.90 -15.63
CA ARG A 462 2.12 0.32 -16.96
C ARG A 462 2.85 1.31 -17.87
N ILE A 463 2.54 2.62 -17.80
CA ILE A 463 3.29 3.66 -18.52
C ILE A 463 4.74 3.73 -18.02
N ALA A 464 4.96 3.67 -16.71
CA ALA A 464 6.31 3.66 -16.12
C ALA A 464 7.12 2.41 -16.54
N ILE A 465 6.47 1.25 -16.60
CA ILE A 465 7.07 0.01 -17.14
C ILE A 465 7.41 0.20 -18.62
N ALA A 466 6.48 0.69 -19.45
CA ALA A 466 6.71 0.92 -20.88
C ALA A 466 7.89 1.89 -21.10
N ARG A 467 8.00 2.95 -20.31
CA ARG A 467 9.12 3.90 -20.36
C ARG A 467 10.47 3.20 -20.15
N CYS A 468 10.57 2.32 -19.14
CA CYS A 468 11.80 1.55 -18.92
C CYS A 468 12.13 0.64 -20.11
N LEU A 469 11.11 0.00 -20.71
CA LEU A 469 11.28 -0.93 -21.83
C LEU A 469 11.68 -0.26 -23.14
N THR A 470 11.42 1.05 -23.33
CA THR A 470 11.88 1.80 -24.52
C THR A 470 13.41 1.74 -24.67
N MET A 471 14.12 1.53 -23.55
CA MET A 471 15.58 1.42 -23.49
C MET A 471 16.10 0.01 -23.77
N GLN A 472 15.21 -1.01 -23.84
CA GLN A 472 15.56 -2.42 -23.99
C GLN A 472 16.58 -2.88 -22.92
N PRO A 473 16.28 -2.72 -21.62
CA PRO A 473 17.21 -3.01 -20.54
C PRO A 473 17.44 -4.53 -20.38
N GLU A 474 18.56 -4.89 -19.74
CA GLU A 474 18.85 -6.26 -19.31
C GLU A 474 18.47 -6.46 -17.83
N LEU A 475 18.55 -5.39 -17.03
CA LEU A 475 18.21 -5.38 -15.61
C LEU A 475 17.23 -4.27 -15.31
N ILE A 476 16.15 -4.60 -14.60
CA ILE A 476 15.20 -3.61 -14.06
C ILE A 476 15.15 -3.77 -12.52
N VAL A 477 15.40 -2.69 -11.82
CA VAL A 477 15.16 -2.59 -10.38
C VAL A 477 13.71 -2.14 -10.20
N CYS A 478 12.89 -2.96 -9.56
CA CYS A 478 11.50 -2.65 -9.21
C CYS A 478 11.47 -2.26 -7.72
N ASP A 479 11.47 -0.97 -7.42
CA ASP A 479 11.47 -0.46 -6.05
C ASP A 479 10.02 -0.20 -5.60
N GLU A 480 9.46 -1.14 -4.84
CA GLU A 480 8.07 -1.15 -4.33
C GLU A 480 7.02 -0.81 -5.41
N SER A 481 7.28 -1.25 -6.63
CA SER A 481 6.56 -0.85 -7.84
C SER A 481 5.07 -1.26 -7.89
N VAL A 482 4.59 -2.07 -6.96
CA VAL A 482 3.19 -2.54 -6.90
C VAL A 482 2.52 -2.31 -5.54
N SER A 483 3.23 -1.73 -4.56
CA SER A 483 2.74 -1.59 -3.18
C SER A 483 1.56 -0.64 -3.02
N ALA A 484 1.44 0.35 -3.90
CA ALA A 484 0.36 1.34 -3.88
C ALA A 484 -0.86 0.92 -4.74
N LEU A 485 -0.87 -0.31 -5.27
CA LEU A 485 -1.93 -0.82 -6.13
C LEU A 485 -2.87 -1.73 -5.35
N ASP A 486 -4.16 -1.70 -5.68
CA ASP A 486 -5.10 -2.67 -5.15
C ASP A 486 -4.81 -4.09 -5.69
N VAL A 487 -5.31 -5.11 -5.00
CA VAL A 487 -4.96 -6.53 -5.22
C VAL A 487 -5.18 -6.98 -6.67
N SER A 488 -6.23 -6.51 -7.33
CA SER A 488 -6.55 -6.93 -8.71
C SER A 488 -5.61 -6.31 -9.74
N VAL A 489 -5.34 -5.01 -9.57
CA VAL A 489 -4.39 -4.28 -10.42
C VAL A 489 -2.98 -4.78 -10.18
N GLN A 490 -2.62 -5.08 -8.92
CA GLN A 490 -1.36 -5.68 -8.52
C GLN A 490 -1.13 -7.02 -9.25
N ALA A 491 -2.12 -7.94 -9.22
CA ALA A 491 -2.05 -9.22 -9.93
C ALA A 491 -1.81 -9.03 -11.44
N THR A 492 -2.49 -8.08 -12.05
CA THR A 492 -2.33 -7.77 -13.48
C THR A 492 -0.93 -7.25 -13.81
N VAL A 493 -0.37 -6.36 -12.97
CA VAL A 493 0.98 -5.80 -13.17
C VAL A 493 2.07 -6.87 -12.91
N LEU A 494 1.89 -7.71 -11.90
CA LEU A 494 2.81 -8.82 -11.62
C LEU A 494 2.84 -9.83 -12.79
N ASN A 495 1.68 -10.21 -13.32
CA ASN A 495 1.59 -11.06 -14.50
C ASN A 495 2.27 -10.41 -15.72
N LEU A 496 2.05 -9.10 -15.93
CA LEU A 496 2.72 -8.36 -17.01
C LEU A 496 4.25 -8.40 -16.86
N LEU A 497 4.78 -8.17 -15.66
CA LEU A 497 6.24 -8.23 -15.42
C LEU A 497 6.81 -9.61 -15.71
N LEU A 498 6.09 -10.69 -15.36
CA LEU A 498 6.51 -12.06 -15.67
C LEU A 498 6.49 -12.34 -17.18
N ASP A 499 5.43 -11.95 -17.88
CA ASP A 499 5.34 -12.10 -19.33
C ASP A 499 6.48 -11.35 -20.06
N LEU A 500 6.79 -10.13 -19.59
CA LEU A 500 7.90 -9.34 -20.12
C LEU A 500 9.25 -9.99 -19.81
N GLN A 501 9.42 -10.57 -18.62
CA GLN A 501 10.62 -11.30 -18.25
C GLN A 501 10.86 -12.51 -19.16
N GLU A 502 9.82 -13.29 -19.42
CA GLU A 502 9.91 -14.47 -20.28
C GLU A 502 10.18 -14.10 -21.75
N ARG A 503 9.51 -13.05 -22.23
CA ARG A 503 9.60 -12.64 -23.64
C ARG A 503 10.91 -11.93 -23.99
N PHE A 504 11.47 -11.15 -23.07
CA PHE A 504 12.65 -10.32 -23.33
C PHE A 504 13.88 -10.75 -22.52
N ASP A 505 13.85 -11.89 -21.84
CA ASP A 505 14.91 -12.42 -20.97
C ASP A 505 15.39 -11.40 -19.92
N LEU A 506 14.44 -10.64 -19.33
CA LEU A 506 14.73 -9.59 -18.37
C LEU A 506 15.19 -10.17 -17.03
N THR A 507 16.12 -9.46 -16.40
CA THR A 507 16.53 -9.72 -15.03
C THR A 507 15.87 -8.71 -14.12
N TYR A 508 15.34 -9.15 -12.98
CA TYR A 508 14.74 -8.24 -11.99
C TYR A 508 15.50 -8.23 -10.67
N VAL A 509 15.64 -7.04 -10.08
CA VAL A 509 15.83 -6.87 -8.63
C VAL A 509 14.51 -6.31 -8.10
N PHE A 510 13.78 -7.15 -7.38
CA PHE A 510 12.41 -6.85 -6.95
C PHE A 510 12.38 -6.54 -5.45
N ILE A 511 12.19 -5.27 -5.11
CA ILE A 511 12.12 -4.76 -3.75
C ILE A 511 10.65 -4.59 -3.37
N SER A 512 10.23 -5.21 -2.27
CA SER A 512 8.89 -5.01 -1.70
C SER A 512 8.89 -5.35 -0.21
N HIS A 513 7.94 -4.77 0.50
CA HIS A 513 7.62 -5.15 1.87
C HIS A 513 6.54 -6.25 1.91
N ASP A 514 5.81 -6.50 0.82
CA ASP A 514 4.83 -7.59 0.73
C ASP A 514 5.54 -8.91 0.41
N LEU A 515 5.63 -9.76 1.45
CA LEU A 515 6.30 -11.04 1.37
C LEU A 515 5.60 -12.06 0.45
N ALA A 516 4.28 -12.00 0.30
CA ALA A 516 3.55 -12.88 -0.61
C ALA A 516 3.87 -12.53 -2.07
N VAL A 517 3.93 -11.23 -2.38
CA VAL A 517 4.32 -10.72 -3.69
C VAL A 517 5.77 -11.10 -4.03
N VAL A 518 6.70 -10.90 -3.08
CA VAL A 518 8.10 -11.26 -3.29
C VAL A 518 8.27 -12.76 -3.48
N ARG A 519 7.57 -13.59 -2.69
CA ARG A 519 7.58 -15.05 -2.89
C ARG A 519 7.13 -15.44 -4.29
N TYR A 520 6.08 -14.82 -4.78
CA TYR A 520 5.54 -15.07 -6.12
C TYR A 520 6.54 -14.70 -7.23
N MET A 521 7.19 -13.54 -7.12
CA MET A 521 8.08 -12.99 -8.15
C MET A 521 9.49 -13.59 -8.12
N SER A 522 10.04 -13.90 -6.94
CA SER A 522 11.49 -14.08 -6.76
C SER A 522 11.94 -15.53 -6.87
N ASP A 523 13.07 -15.73 -7.53
CA ASP A 523 13.79 -17.00 -7.59
C ASP A 523 14.81 -17.11 -6.45
N ASP A 524 15.50 -16.01 -6.16
CA ASP A 524 16.45 -15.86 -5.06
C ASP A 524 15.98 -14.71 -4.15
N LEU A 525 16.34 -14.76 -2.88
CA LEU A 525 15.85 -13.82 -1.86
C LEU A 525 17.00 -13.32 -1.00
N ILE A 526 16.95 -12.03 -0.69
CA ILE A 526 17.77 -11.35 0.32
C ILE A 526 16.85 -10.76 1.38
N VAL A 527 17.15 -11.02 2.64
CA VAL A 527 16.48 -10.42 3.79
C VAL A 527 17.41 -9.37 4.40
N MET A 528 16.94 -8.11 4.42
CA MET A 528 17.70 -6.98 4.97
C MET A 528 17.13 -6.55 6.33
N HIS A 529 18.03 -6.32 7.29
CA HIS A 529 17.70 -5.75 8.59
C HIS A 529 18.77 -4.73 9.01
N GLN A 530 18.36 -3.52 9.38
CA GLN A 530 19.23 -2.42 9.86
C GLN A 530 20.48 -2.18 8.99
N GLY A 531 20.33 -2.26 7.68
CA GLY A 531 21.41 -2.03 6.71
C GLY A 531 22.31 -3.22 6.43
N GLU A 532 21.99 -4.40 6.95
CA GLU A 532 22.75 -5.64 6.75
C GLU A 532 21.90 -6.71 6.05
N ILE A 533 22.55 -7.58 5.29
CA ILE A 533 21.93 -8.79 4.77
C ILE A 533 22.02 -9.86 5.85
N VAL A 534 20.89 -10.24 6.44
CA VAL A 534 20.84 -11.21 7.54
C VAL A 534 20.60 -12.65 7.05
N GLU A 535 20.00 -12.79 5.87
CA GLU A 535 19.77 -14.09 5.25
C GLU A 535 19.70 -13.93 3.72
N SER A 536 20.26 -14.88 2.97
CA SER A 536 20.23 -14.91 1.51
C SER A 536 20.22 -16.33 0.99
N GLY A 537 19.55 -16.57 -0.13
CA GLY A 537 19.49 -17.90 -0.77
C GLY A 537 18.31 -18.03 -1.72
N ARG A 538 17.96 -19.29 -2.03
CA ARG A 538 16.77 -19.60 -2.83
C ARG A 538 15.51 -19.14 -2.08
N ALA A 539 14.64 -18.43 -2.77
CA ALA A 539 13.41 -17.90 -2.15
C ALA A 539 12.61 -19.00 -1.45
N GLU A 540 12.37 -20.14 -2.14
CA GLU A 540 11.59 -21.24 -1.58
C GLU A 540 12.22 -21.84 -0.31
N ALA A 541 13.55 -21.92 -0.24
CA ALA A 541 14.26 -22.43 0.94
C ALA A 541 14.07 -21.50 2.15
N ILE A 542 14.19 -20.17 1.95
CA ILE A 542 14.04 -19.18 3.03
C ILE A 542 12.59 -19.14 3.52
N TYR A 543 11.59 -19.20 2.63
CA TYR A 543 10.18 -19.21 3.04
C TYR A 543 9.78 -20.47 3.81
N ASN A 544 10.32 -21.63 3.44
CA ASN A 544 9.96 -22.90 4.08
C ASN A 544 10.78 -23.21 5.34
N ALA A 545 12.04 -22.77 5.40
CA ALA A 545 12.97 -23.07 6.49
C ALA A 545 13.90 -21.88 6.82
N PRO A 546 13.35 -20.74 7.29
CA PRO A 546 14.15 -19.55 7.61
C PRO A 546 15.14 -19.84 8.75
N GLN A 547 16.42 -19.51 8.56
CA GLN A 547 17.48 -19.77 9.52
C GLN A 547 17.66 -18.62 10.51
N HIS A 548 17.54 -17.38 10.06
CA HIS A 548 17.75 -16.23 10.91
C HIS A 548 16.48 -15.89 11.73
N ALA A 549 16.65 -15.52 13.01
CA ALA A 549 15.53 -15.20 13.91
C ALA A 549 14.66 -14.05 13.39
N TYR A 550 15.28 -13.01 12.82
CA TYR A 550 14.56 -11.89 12.22
C TYR A 550 13.69 -12.34 11.03
N THR A 551 14.21 -13.22 10.16
CA THR A 551 13.44 -13.76 9.02
C THR A 551 12.23 -14.55 9.50
N ARG A 552 12.37 -15.37 10.57
CA ARG A 552 11.24 -16.07 11.19
C ARG A 552 10.16 -15.11 11.68
N ASN A 553 10.58 -14.05 12.38
CA ASN A 553 9.65 -13.04 12.90
C ASN A 553 8.95 -12.28 11.76
N LEU A 554 9.70 -11.91 10.72
CA LEU A 554 9.18 -11.21 9.55
C LEU A 554 8.14 -12.06 8.81
N LEU A 555 8.42 -13.35 8.59
CA LEU A 555 7.49 -14.29 7.97
C LEU A 555 6.27 -14.61 8.85
N ALA A 556 6.45 -14.64 10.18
CA ALA A 556 5.35 -14.83 11.12
C ALA A 556 4.43 -13.59 11.20
N ALA A 557 4.92 -12.41 10.82
CA ALA A 557 4.12 -11.18 10.79
C ALA A 557 3.18 -11.10 9.58
N VAL A 558 3.36 -11.95 8.55
CA VAL A 558 2.47 -11.97 7.36
C VAL A 558 1.07 -12.38 7.77
N PRO A 559 0.05 -11.58 7.50
CA PRO A 559 -1.34 -11.91 7.80
C PRO A 559 -1.77 -13.17 7.04
N ARG A 560 -2.20 -14.19 7.75
CA ARG A 560 -2.61 -15.46 7.13
C ARG A 560 -4.08 -15.49 6.71
N GLY A 561 -4.84 -14.44 7.08
CA GLY A 561 -6.29 -14.43 6.90
C GLY A 561 -6.97 -15.47 7.80
N ILE A 562 -8.26 -15.72 7.59
CA ILE A 562 -9.00 -16.77 8.32
C ILE A 562 -8.49 -18.14 7.83
N SER A 563 -7.57 -18.76 8.57
CA SER A 563 -7.23 -20.17 8.36
C SER A 563 -8.35 -21.05 8.93
N ALA A 564 -8.50 -22.27 8.40
CA ALA A 564 -9.50 -23.24 8.87
C ALA A 564 -9.33 -23.64 10.36
N GLN A 565 -8.29 -23.18 11.04
CA GLN A 565 -7.90 -23.59 12.41
C GLN A 565 -8.24 -22.56 13.50
N THR A 566 -8.89 -21.43 13.20
CA THR A 566 -9.09 -20.35 14.18
C THR A 566 -10.50 -20.32 14.81
N PHE A 567 -11.33 -21.31 14.57
CA PHE A 567 -12.66 -21.42 15.19
C PHE A 567 -12.93 -22.88 15.61
N ASP A 568 -12.20 -23.36 16.61
CA ASP A 568 -12.61 -24.44 17.51
C ASP A 568 -13.07 -23.85 18.84
#